data_7fa400b9cb44a3a479c1f5339728593e
#
_entry.id   7fa400b9cb44a3a479c1f5339728593e
#
_cell.length_a   1.000
_cell.length_b   1.000
_cell.length_c   1.000
_cell.angle_alpha   90.00
_cell.angle_beta   90.00
_cell.angle_gamma   90.00
#
_symmetry.space_group_name_H-M   'P 1'
#
loop_
_entity.id
_entity.type
_entity.pdbx_description
1 polymer ?
#
loop_
_entity_poly.entity_id
_entity_poly.type
_entity_poly.pdbx_seq_one_letter_code
_entity_poly.pdbx_strand_id
1 'polypeptide(L)'
;MNRSSEWGWWGFGALVVVFMTTPLILVVLFSFGESALTNFPMGRVTGKWYGELFANREFWKAFRNSLTIAGVVVVVSTGIGTMAALTLARMRPTLSQPLLIALCLPVMMPPLVIAIALLVYYVRWVGVELSLFTVILGHLLVTQPFVILIVYARMATFNYELIDSARDLGANSWVTFLTVTLPIIRSTVLGAGLIALAVS
;
A
#
# COMPACT_ATOMS: atom_id res chain seq x y z
N MET A 1 22.47 14.84 -27.75
CA MET A 1 21.87 15.65 -26.67
C MET A 1 22.91 16.63 -26.18
N ASN A 2 22.59 17.91 -26.05
CA ASN A 2 23.57 18.96 -25.76
C ASN A 2 23.89 18.96 -24.26
N ARG A 3 25.15 18.96 -23.85
CA ARG A 3 25.61 18.92 -22.45
C ARG A 3 24.97 20.00 -21.55
N SER A 4 24.66 21.16 -22.12
CA SER A 4 23.94 22.25 -21.44
C SER A 4 22.49 21.91 -21.09
N SER A 5 21.82 21.10 -21.89
CA SER A 5 20.47 20.62 -21.64
C SER A 5 20.43 19.60 -20.50
N GLU A 6 21.47 18.76 -20.36
CA GLU A 6 21.55 17.79 -19.26
C GLU A 6 21.69 18.47 -17.89
N TRP A 7 22.50 19.50 -17.79
CA TRP A 7 22.65 20.29 -16.54
C TRP A 7 21.35 20.98 -16.13
N GLY A 8 20.56 21.46 -17.12
CA GLY A 8 19.24 22.04 -16.86
C GLY A 8 18.27 21.02 -16.28
N TRP A 9 18.25 19.79 -16.81
CA TRP A 9 17.40 18.71 -16.29
C TRP A 9 17.82 18.24 -14.90
N TRP A 10 19.13 18.16 -14.63
CA TRP A 10 19.63 17.83 -13.30
C TRP A 10 19.28 18.89 -12.27
N GLY A 11 19.41 20.18 -12.64
CA GLY A 11 19.03 21.31 -11.79
C GLY A 11 17.52 21.31 -11.47
N PHE A 12 16.69 21.09 -12.47
CA PHE A 12 15.25 20.99 -12.29
C PHE A 12 14.87 19.77 -11.41
N GLY A 13 15.49 18.62 -11.66
CA GLY A 13 15.28 17.42 -10.84
C GLY A 13 15.66 17.64 -9.38
N ALA A 14 16.81 18.27 -9.12
CA ALA A 14 17.26 18.61 -7.78
C ALA A 14 16.28 19.58 -7.09
N LEU A 15 15.78 20.59 -7.78
CA LEU A 15 14.78 21.54 -7.26
C LEU A 15 13.49 20.83 -6.87
N VAL A 16 12.99 19.92 -7.69
CA VAL A 16 11.78 19.12 -7.38
C VAL A 16 12.01 18.25 -6.15
N VAL A 17 13.16 17.57 -6.06
CA VAL A 17 13.49 16.74 -4.89
C VAL A 17 13.56 17.59 -3.62
N VAL A 18 14.24 18.72 -3.65
CA VAL A 18 14.32 19.65 -2.50
C VAL A 18 12.93 20.15 -2.12
N PHE A 19 12.12 20.56 -3.08
CA PHE A 19 10.74 21.00 -2.82
C PHE A 19 9.89 19.90 -2.15
N MET A 20 9.97 18.68 -2.66
CA MET A 20 9.20 17.54 -2.10
C MET A 20 9.71 17.09 -0.72
N THR A 21 11.01 17.21 -0.45
CA THR A 21 11.59 16.82 0.84
C THR A 21 11.50 17.91 1.91
N THR A 22 11.35 19.18 1.52
CA THR A 22 11.26 20.31 2.46
C THR A 22 10.20 20.14 3.54
N PRO A 23 8.93 19.75 3.25
CA PRO A 23 7.93 19.54 4.30
C PRO A 23 8.34 18.46 5.31
N LEU A 24 9.00 17.39 4.85
CA LEU A 24 9.48 16.32 5.74
C LEU A 24 10.60 16.81 6.65
N ILE A 25 11.54 17.58 6.09
CA ILE A 25 12.63 18.21 6.86
C ILE A 25 12.06 19.15 7.90
N LEU A 26 11.07 19.98 7.55
CA LEU A 26 10.42 20.91 8.48
C LEU A 26 9.71 20.16 9.62
N VAL A 27 9.01 19.04 9.34
CA VAL A 27 8.39 18.22 10.39
C VAL A 27 9.44 17.68 11.36
N VAL A 28 10.57 17.17 10.84
CA VAL A 28 11.67 16.67 11.67
C VAL A 28 12.28 17.81 12.50
N LEU A 29 12.52 18.97 11.90
CA LEU A 29 13.08 20.12 12.62
C LEU A 29 12.14 20.58 13.75
N PHE A 30 10.86 20.76 13.46
CA PHE A 30 9.88 21.22 14.47
C PHE A 30 9.63 20.19 15.57
N SER A 31 9.87 18.89 15.32
CA SER A 31 9.76 17.86 16.36
C SER A 31 10.76 18.05 17.52
N PHE A 32 11.83 18.80 17.30
CA PHE A 32 12.81 19.17 18.32
C PHE A 32 12.56 20.56 18.91
N GLY A 33 11.51 21.28 18.52
CA GLY A 33 11.18 22.59 19.07
C GLY A 33 10.64 22.47 20.49
N GLU A 34 10.98 23.47 21.36
CA GLU A 34 10.48 23.55 22.74
C GLU A 34 8.97 23.82 22.78
N SER A 35 8.45 24.60 21.84
CA SER A 35 7.05 24.95 21.72
C SER A 35 6.26 23.85 21.01
N ALA A 36 5.05 23.57 21.48
CA ALA A 36 4.08 22.71 20.77
C ALA A 36 3.55 23.37 19.48
N LEU A 37 3.76 24.67 19.33
CA LEU A 37 3.38 25.40 18.12
C LEU A 37 4.56 25.45 17.14
N THR A 38 4.27 25.23 15.87
CA THR A 38 5.25 25.29 14.77
C THR A 38 5.52 26.76 14.40
N ASN A 39 6.31 27.46 15.23
CA ASN A 39 6.65 28.87 15.03
C ASN A 39 8.10 29.02 14.57
N PHE A 40 8.35 30.02 13.71
CA PHE A 40 9.70 30.45 13.37
C PHE A 40 9.95 31.87 13.93
N PRO A 41 11.10 32.13 14.56
CA PRO A 41 12.23 31.25 14.81
C PRO A 41 11.91 30.20 15.88
N MET A 42 12.44 28.96 15.71
CA MET A 42 12.34 27.93 16.74
C MET A 42 13.05 28.41 18.02
N GLY A 43 12.41 28.18 19.15
CA GLY A 43 13.03 28.42 20.45
C GLY A 43 14.18 27.43 20.72
N ARG A 44 14.32 26.97 21.97
CA ARG A 44 15.36 25.97 22.32
C ARG A 44 15.07 24.63 21.66
N VAL A 45 16.13 23.93 21.27
CA VAL A 45 16.06 22.56 20.79
C VAL A 45 15.94 21.62 21.98
N THR A 46 14.96 20.72 21.97
CA THR A 46 14.69 19.78 23.05
C THR A 46 14.23 18.43 22.52
N GLY A 47 14.54 17.37 23.25
CA GLY A 47 14.02 16.01 22.97
C GLY A 47 12.86 15.59 23.90
N LYS A 48 12.30 16.53 24.71
CA LYS A 48 11.29 16.21 25.75
C LYS A 48 10.09 15.47 25.19
N TRP A 49 9.62 15.86 24.00
CA TRP A 49 8.45 15.25 23.36
C TRP A 49 8.64 13.76 23.07
N TYR A 50 9.86 13.37 22.71
CA TYR A 50 10.18 11.95 22.53
C TYR A 50 10.18 11.18 23.83
N GLY A 51 10.69 11.79 24.93
CA GLY A 51 10.61 11.18 26.26
C GLY A 51 9.17 10.99 26.72
N GLU A 52 8.33 12.01 26.56
CA GLU A 52 6.90 11.95 26.89
C GLU A 52 6.16 10.90 26.04
N LEU A 53 6.45 10.85 24.72
CA LEU A 53 5.86 9.89 23.80
C LEU A 53 6.19 8.46 24.20
N PHE A 54 7.46 8.15 24.44
CA PHE A 54 7.87 6.79 24.81
C PHE A 54 7.42 6.36 26.22
N ALA A 55 7.16 7.31 27.13
CA ALA A 55 6.57 7.04 28.44
C ALA A 55 5.05 6.83 28.37
N ASN A 56 4.39 7.21 27.26
CA ASN A 56 2.95 7.15 27.14
C ASN A 56 2.47 5.73 26.79
N ARG A 57 1.70 5.11 27.70
CA ARG A 57 1.14 3.76 27.48
C ARG A 57 0.11 3.70 26.36
N GLU A 58 -0.68 4.76 26.15
CA GLU A 58 -1.68 4.81 25.09
C GLU A 58 -1.01 4.84 23.71
N PHE A 59 0.13 5.53 23.59
CA PHE A 59 0.94 5.49 22.37
C PHE A 59 1.35 4.05 22.02
N TRP A 60 1.89 3.30 22.97
CA TRP A 60 2.33 1.92 22.71
C TRP A 60 1.17 0.98 22.37
N LYS A 61 0.01 1.21 23.00
CA LYS A 61 -1.22 0.47 22.67
C LYS A 61 -1.67 0.77 21.24
N ALA A 62 -1.74 2.06 20.86
CA ALA A 62 -2.11 2.49 19.53
C ALA A 62 -1.11 1.98 18.47
N PHE A 63 0.19 2.10 18.74
CA PHE A 63 1.26 1.61 17.87
C PHE A 63 1.16 0.11 17.61
N ARG A 64 0.95 -0.68 18.67
CA ARG A 64 0.77 -2.14 18.53
C ARG A 64 -0.48 -2.49 17.72
N ASN A 65 -1.58 -1.78 17.95
CA ASN A 65 -2.81 -1.99 17.16
C ASN A 65 -2.58 -1.67 15.68
N SER A 66 -1.95 -0.54 15.37
CA SER A 66 -1.62 -0.15 13.99
C SER A 66 -0.70 -1.18 13.32
N LEU A 67 0.32 -1.65 14.03
CA LEU A 67 1.24 -2.66 13.49
C LEU A 67 0.54 -4.01 13.25
N THR A 68 -0.39 -4.38 14.14
CA THR A 68 -1.20 -5.60 13.98
C THR A 68 -2.12 -5.49 12.77
N ILE A 69 -2.84 -4.36 12.63
CA ILE A 69 -3.71 -4.10 11.49
C ILE A 69 -2.90 -4.16 10.20
N ALA A 70 -1.82 -3.39 10.11
CA ALA A 70 -0.97 -3.31 8.94
C ALA A 70 -0.39 -4.68 8.56
N GLY A 71 0.12 -5.44 9.54
CA GLY A 71 0.66 -6.78 9.32
C GLY A 71 -0.38 -7.75 8.74
N VAL A 72 -1.58 -7.79 9.32
CA VAL A 72 -2.68 -8.64 8.83
C VAL A 72 -3.14 -8.18 7.44
N VAL A 73 -3.33 -6.88 7.26
CA VAL A 73 -3.77 -6.30 5.98
C VAL A 73 -2.77 -6.62 4.87
N VAL A 74 -1.47 -6.45 5.12
CA VAL A 74 -0.43 -6.76 4.11
C VAL A 74 -0.48 -8.23 3.71
N VAL A 75 -0.50 -9.14 4.67
CA VAL A 75 -0.50 -10.59 4.37
C VAL A 75 -1.75 -10.99 3.59
N VAL A 76 -2.92 -10.58 4.09
CA VAL A 76 -4.22 -10.95 3.48
C VAL A 76 -4.39 -10.28 2.12
N SER A 77 -4.09 -8.97 2.03
CA SER A 77 -4.23 -8.21 0.79
C SER A 77 -3.27 -8.73 -0.28
N THR A 78 -2.02 -9.00 0.07
CA THR A 78 -1.03 -9.54 -0.88
C THR A 78 -1.43 -10.94 -1.35
N GLY A 79 -1.89 -11.81 -0.45
CA GLY A 79 -2.33 -13.16 -0.80
C GLY A 79 -3.57 -13.16 -1.71
N ILE A 80 -4.65 -12.55 -1.25
CA ILE A 80 -5.93 -12.53 -1.98
C ILE A 80 -5.80 -11.70 -3.27
N GLY A 81 -5.15 -10.53 -3.20
CA GLY A 81 -4.97 -9.64 -4.35
C GLY A 81 -4.12 -10.28 -5.45
N THR A 82 -3.06 -11.02 -5.08
CA THR A 82 -2.26 -11.78 -6.04
C THR A 82 -3.09 -12.86 -6.72
N MET A 83 -3.86 -13.65 -5.97
CA MET A 83 -4.70 -14.70 -6.55
C MET A 83 -5.79 -14.12 -7.46
N ALA A 84 -6.41 -13.02 -7.06
CA ALA A 84 -7.39 -12.31 -7.88
C ALA A 84 -6.75 -11.80 -9.18
N ALA A 85 -5.58 -11.18 -9.12
CA ALA A 85 -4.86 -10.68 -10.28
C ALA A 85 -4.47 -11.79 -11.26
N LEU A 86 -3.97 -12.93 -10.75
CA LEU A 86 -3.63 -14.10 -11.58
C LEU A 86 -4.87 -14.69 -12.27
N THR A 87 -6.00 -14.70 -11.59
CA THR A 87 -7.28 -15.17 -12.14
C THR A 87 -7.76 -14.23 -13.23
N LEU A 88 -7.81 -12.92 -12.94
CA LEU A 88 -8.23 -11.88 -13.91
C LEU A 88 -7.35 -11.89 -15.16
N ALA A 89 -6.04 -12.08 -15.01
CA ALA A 89 -5.10 -12.10 -16.13
C ALA A 89 -5.31 -13.30 -17.09
N ARG A 90 -5.98 -14.36 -16.63
CA ARG A 90 -6.33 -15.54 -17.45
C ARG A 90 -7.75 -15.50 -18.02
N MET A 91 -8.57 -14.55 -17.56
CA MET A 91 -9.94 -14.41 -18.05
C MET A 91 -9.97 -13.69 -19.41
N ARG A 92 -11.07 -13.90 -20.16
CA ARG A 92 -11.32 -13.14 -21.38
C ARG A 92 -11.43 -11.63 -21.06
N PRO A 93 -10.87 -10.74 -21.89
CA PRO A 93 -10.92 -9.30 -21.66
C PRO A 93 -12.32 -8.74 -21.43
N THR A 94 -13.33 -9.32 -22.07
CA THR A 94 -14.75 -8.95 -21.91
C THR A 94 -15.29 -9.16 -20.50
N LEU A 95 -14.66 -10.04 -19.71
CA LEU A 95 -15.02 -10.31 -18.31
C LEU A 95 -14.02 -9.69 -17.34
N SER A 96 -12.72 -9.78 -17.63
CA SER A 96 -11.69 -9.29 -16.70
C SER A 96 -11.70 -7.77 -16.58
N GLN A 97 -11.94 -7.01 -17.65
CA GLN A 97 -11.95 -5.56 -17.60
C GLN A 97 -13.05 -4.98 -16.72
N PRO A 98 -14.35 -5.34 -16.87
CA PRO A 98 -15.38 -4.81 -15.99
C PRO A 98 -15.20 -5.26 -14.53
N LEU A 99 -14.72 -6.48 -14.28
CA LEU A 99 -14.40 -6.94 -12.93
C LEU A 99 -13.24 -6.15 -12.32
N LEU A 100 -12.19 -5.88 -13.09
CA LEU A 100 -11.06 -5.06 -12.64
C LEU A 100 -11.53 -3.64 -12.28
N ILE A 101 -12.35 -3.03 -13.14
CA ILE A 101 -12.92 -1.71 -12.87
C ILE A 101 -13.74 -1.75 -11.58
N ALA A 102 -14.63 -2.72 -11.41
CA ALA A 102 -15.46 -2.87 -10.22
C ALA A 102 -14.63 -3.03 -8.94
N LEU A 103 -13.57 -3.85 -8.98
CA LEU A 103 -12.65 -4.04 -7.85
C LEU A 103 -11.82 -2.79 -7.53
N CYS A 104 -11.61 -1.91 -8.52
CA CYS A 104 -10.87 -0.67 -8.34
C CYS A 104 -11.72 0.54 -7.93
N LEU A 105 -13.06 0.42 -7.93
CA LEU A 105 -13.96 1.51 -7.53
C LEU A 105 -13.61 2.16 -6.18
N PRO A 106 -13.24 1.40 -5.13
CA PRO A 106 -12.89 2.00 -3.85
C PRO A 106 -11.74 3.02 -3.93
N VAL A 107 -10.74 2.80 -4.79
CA VAL A 107 -9.61 3.75 -4.94
C VAL A 107 -10.05 5.08 -5.54
N MET A 108 -11.13 5.10 -6.29
CA MET A 108 -11.67 6.32 -6.91
C MET A 108 -12.48 7.17 -5.93
N MET A 109 -12.82 6.62 -4.78
CA MET A 109 -13.59 7.33 -3.75
C MET A 109 -12.66 7.98 -2.72
N PRO A 110 -12.97 9.19 -2.23
CA PRO A 110 -12.23 9.77 -1.11
C PRO A 110 -12.26 8.84 0.11
N PRO A 111 -11.10 8.57 0.76
CA PRO A 111 -11.03 7.64 1.89
C PRO A 111 -12.01 7.96 3.03
N LEU A 112 -12.25 9.24 3.29
CA LEU A 112 -13.21 9.69 4.31
C LEU A 112 -14.64 9.23 3.99
N VAL A 113 -15.04 9.26 2.73
CA VAL A 113 -16.39 8.82 2.29
C VAL A 113 -16.53 7.31 2.52
N ILE A 114 -15.50 6.53 2.18
CA ILE A 114 -15.48 5.08 2.43
C ILE A 114 -15.57 4.80 3.93
N ALA A 115 -14.79 5.51 4.75
CA ALA A 115 -14.77 5.31 6.19
C ALA A 115 -16.16 5.59 6.82
N ILE A 116 -16.83 6.68 6.43
CA ILE A 116 -18.18 7.01 6.91
C ILE A 116 -19.20 5.97 6.42
N ALA A 117 -19.13 5.57 5.15
CA ALA A 117 -20.03 4.57 4.59
C ALA A 117 -19.90 3.22 5.33
N LEU A 118 -18.65 2.77 5.58
CA LEU A 118 -18.39 1.54 6.34
C LEU A 118 -18.86 1.64 7.80
N LEU A 119 -18.64 2.79 8.44
CA LEU A 119 -19.13 3.04 9.81
C LEU A 119 -20.64 2.87 9.88
N VAL A 120 -21.38 3.54 8.97
CA VAL A 120 -22.86 3.45 8.89
C VAL A 120 -23.28 2.02 8.59
N TYR A 121 -22.61 1.36 7.64
CA TYR A 121 -22.89 -0.02 7.25
C TYR A 121 -22.75 -0.97 8.44
N TYR A 122 -21.61 -0.95 9.14
CA TYR A 122 -21.37 -1.85 10.27
C TYR A 122 -22.32 -1.61 11.44
N VAL A 123 -22.53 -0.34 11.82
CA VAL A 123 -23.31 -0.01 13.01
C VAL A 123 -24.82 -0.09 12.75
N ARG A 124 -25.30 0.45 11.61
CA ARG A 124 -26.76 0.57 11.35
C ARG A 124 -27.34 -0.64 10.62
N TRP A 125 -26.59 -1.23 9.70
CA TRP A 125 -27.13 -2.28 8.82
C TRP A 125 -26.75 -3.68 9.30
N VAL A 126 -25.53 -3.86 9.75
CA VAL A 126 -25.05 -5.17 10.23
C VAL A 126 -25.21 -5.32 11.74
N GLY A 127 -25.23 -4.20 12.49
CA GLY A 127 -25.39 -4.20 13.93
C GLY A 127 -24.19 -4.77 14.69
N VAL A 128 -22.97 -4.70 14.11
CA VAL A 128 -21.75 -5.16 14.77
C VAL A 128 -21.04 -4.03 15.47
N GLU A 129 -20.42 -4.33 16.61
CA GLU A 129 -19.54 -3.41 17.30
C GLU A 129 -18.26 -3.17 16.53
N LEU A 130 -17.76 -1.92 16.57
CA LEU A 130 -16.49 -1.58 15.97
C LEU A 130 -15.34 -2.23 16.72
N SER A 131 -14.47 -2.89 15.97
CA SER A 131 -13.34 -3.65 16.50
C SER A 131 -12.14 -3.58 15.55
N LEU A 132 -11.00 -4.11 15.97
CA LEU A 132 -9.84 -4.23 15.08
C LEU A 132 -10.18 -5.04 13.82
N PHE A 133 -11.09 -6.00 13.91
CA PHE A 133 -11.53 -6.79 12.76
C PHE A 133 -12.28 -5.95 11.72
N THR A 134 -13.23 -5.10 12.16
CA THR A 134 -13.97 -4.20 11.23
C THR A 134 -13.04 -3.17 10.60
N VAL A 135 -12.03 -2.70 11.34
CA VAL A 135 -10.98 -1.81 10.82
C VAL A 135 -10.15 -2.53 9.75
N ILE A 136 -9.70 -3.77 10.02
CA ILE A 136 -8.95 -4.58 9.04
C ILE A 136 -9.74 -4.75 7.75
N LEU A 137 -11.04 -5.07 7.83
CA LEU A 137 -11.89 -5.19 6.64
C LEU A 137 -11.97 -3.88 5.84
N GLY A 138 -12.07 -2.75 6.53
CA GLY A 138 -12.04 -1.42 5.89
C GLY A 138 -10.72 -1.16 5.16
N HIS A 139 -9.59 -1.47 5.80
CA HIS A 139 -8.28 -1.34 5.19
C HIS A 139 -8.09 -2.29 4.00
N LEU A 140 -8.57 -3.53 4.08
CA LEU A 140 -8.54 -4.48 2.97
C LEU A 140 -9.31 -3.94 1.75
N LEU A 141 -10.46 -3.31 1.95
CA LEU A 141 -11.24 -2.72 0.85
C LEU A 141 -10.44 -1.69 0.07
N VAL A 142 -9.61 -0.89 0.75
CA VAL A 142 -8.80 0.17 0.13
C VAL A 142 -7.49 -0.37 -0.45
N THR A 143 -6.86 -1.37 0.21
CA THR A 143 -5.55 -1.87 -0.21
C THR A 143 -5.61 -2.92 -1.33
N GLN A 144 -6.70 -3.70 -1.40
CA GLN A 144 -6.87 -4.75 -2.41
C GLN A 144 -6.70 -4.26 -3.86
N PRO A 145 -7.31 -3.16 -4.29
CA PRO A 145 -7.14 -2.65 -5.65
C PRO A 145 -5.69 -2.41 -6.05
N PHE A 146 -4.87 -1.88 -5.15
CA PHE A 146 -3.46 -1.62 -5.44
C PHE A 146 -2.70 -2.91 -5.72
N VAL A 147 -2.88 -3.92 -4.88
CA VAL A 147 -2.23 -5.23 -5.08
C VAL A 147 -2.68 -5.87 -6.39
N ILE A 148 -4.00 -5.86 -6.64
CA ILE A 148 -4.57 -6.43 -7.86
C ILE A 148 -3.99 -5.74 -9.10
N LEU A 149 -3.99 -4.42 -9.14
CA LEU A 149 -3.51 -3.64 -10.29
C LEU A 149 -2.02 -3.90 -10.57
N ILE A 150 -1.19 -3.87 -9.54
CA ILE A 150 0.26 -4.04 -9.67
C ILE A 150 0.59 -5.45 -10.20
N VAL A 151 -0.02 -6.47 -9.62
CA VAL A 151 0.23 -7.85 -10.04
C VAL A 151 -0.41 -8.13 -11.41
N TYR A 152 -1.62 -7.64 -11.68
CA TYR A 152 -2.27 -7.76 -12.97
C TYR A 152 -1.44 -7.12 -14.09
N ALA A 153 -0.92 -5.91 -13.89
CA ALA A 153 -0.03 -5.26 -14.85
C ALA A 153 1.24 -6.09 -15.13
N ARG A 154 1.80 -6.74 -14.10
CA ARG A 154 2.94 -7.64 -14.27
C ARG A 154 2.59 -8.86 -15.11
N MET A 155 1.37 -9.40 -14.95
CA MET A 155 0.91 -10.55 -15.72
C MET A 155 0.68 -10.23 -17.21
N ALA A 156 0.45 -8.98 -17.58
CA ALA A 156 0.36 -8.55 -18.97
C ALA A 156 1.67 -8.76 -19.76
N THR A 157 2.81 -8.78 -19.08
CA THR A 157 4.14 -9.01 -19.66
C THR A 157 4.72 -10.38 -19.31
N PHE A 158 3.91 -11.27 -18.75
CA PHE A 158 4.35 -12.60 -18.33
C PHE A 158 4.41 -13.55 -19.52
N ASN A 159 5.51 -14.33 -19.62
CA ASN A 159 5.60 -15.38 -20.64
C ASN A 159 4.85 -16.64 -20.18
N TYR A 160 3.67 -16.86 -20.71
CA TYR A 160 2.82 -18.00 -20.39
C TYR A 160 3.35 -19.33 -20.86
N GLU A 161 4.24 -19.39 -21.87
CA GLU A 161 4.90 -20.61 -22.36
C GLU A 161 5.67 -21.33 -21.26
N LEU A 162 6.18 -20.59 -20.26
CA LEU A 162 6.85 -21.18 -19.11
C LEU A 162 5.90 -22.03 -18.25
N ILE A 163 4.64 -21.63 -18.17
CA ILE A 163 3.60 -22.37 -17.45
C ILE A 163 3.25 -23.64 -18.24
N ASP A 164 3.12 -23.52 -19.54
CA ASP A 164 2.77 -24.67 -20.42
C ASP A 164 3.91 -25.68 -20.43
N SER A 165 5.17 -25.24 -20.54
CA SER A 165 6.35 -26.12 -20.45
C SER A 165 6.41 -26.87 -19.11
N ALA A 166 6.08 -26.20 -17.98
CA ALA A 166 6.07 -26.86 -16.68
C ALA A 166 4.95 -27.95 -16.61
N ARG A 167 3.82 -27.70 -17.24
CA ARG A 167 2.71 -28.67 -17.31
C ARG A 167 3.04 -29.85 -18.21
N ASP A 168 3.72 -29.63 -19.32
CA ASP A 168 4.21 -30.69 -20.19
C ASP A 168 5.20 -31.63 -19.49
N LEU A 169 5.94 -31.08 -18.51
CA LEU A 169 6.80 -31.87 -17.61
C LEU A 169 6.03 -32.52 -16.43
N GLY A 170 4.69 -32.49 -16.45
CA GLY A 170 3.84 -33.13 -15.47
C GLY A 170 3.55 -32.33 -14.19
N ALA A 171 3.93 -31.05 -14.14
CA ALA A 171 3.64 -30.20 -12.98
C ALA A 171 2.14 -29.85 -12.92
N ASN A 172 1.52 -30.08 -11.77
CA ASN A 172 0.16 -29.60 -11.51
C ASN A 172 0.14 -28.06 -11.29
N SER A 173 -1.06 -27.47 -11.28
CA SER A 173 -1.21 -26.01 -11.18
C SER A 173 -0.58 -25.41 -9.92
N TRP A 174 -0.59 -26.13 -8.79
CA TRP A 174 0.01 -25.66 -7.53
C TRP A 174 1.54 -25.71 -7.58
N VAL A 175 2.11 -26.78 -8.11
CA VAL A 175 3.55 -26.91 -8.33
C VAL A 175 4.01 -25.82 -9.30
N THR A 176 3.34 -25.66 -10.45
CA THR A 176 3.64 -24.59 -11.44
C THR A 176 3.57 -23.19 -10.81
N PHE A 177 2.59 -22.96 -9.96
CA PHE A 177 2.49 -21.66 -9.25
C PHE A 177 3.71 -21.43 -8.35
N LEU A 178 4.06 -22.39 -7.50
CA LEU A 178 5.14 -22.24 -6.53
C LEU A 178 6.54 -22.23 -7.15
N THR A 179 6.76 -23.00 -8.24
CA THR A 179 8.09 -23.20 -8.82
C THR A 179 8.38 -22.29 -10.02
N VAL A 180 7.34 -21.82 -10.71
CA VAL A 180 7.50 -20.98 -11.92
C VAL A 180 6.90 -19.60 -11.71
N THR A 181 5.57 -19.53 -11.47
CA THR A 181 4.87 -18.23 -11.47
C THR A 181 5.34 -17.34 -10.33
N LEU A 182 5.24 -17.82 -9.10
CA LEU A 182 5.57 -17.02 -7.91
C LEU A 182 7.03 -16.55 -7.86
N PRO A 183 8.04 -17.39 -8.16
CA PRO A 183 9.43 -16.91 -8.23
C PRO A 183 9.67 -15.80 -9.25
N ILE A 184 9.00 -15.85 -10.40
CA ILE A 184 9.14 -14.83 -11.47
C ILE A 184 8.48 -13.51 -11.08
N ILE A 185 7.34 -13.54 -10.37
CA ILE A 185 6.62 -12.33 -9.98
C ILE A 185 6.89 -11.88 -8.54
N ARG A 186 7.77 -12.58 -7.79
CA ARG A 186 8.01 -12.34 -6.35
C ARG A 186 8.34 -10.88 -6.02
N SER A 187 9.18 -10.24 -6.84
CA SER A 187 9.55 -8.84 -6.63
C SER A 187 8.35 -7.91 -6.77
N THR A 188 7.46 -8.19 -7.72
CA THR A 188 6.21 -7.46 -7.92
C THR A 188 5.24 -7.68 -6.75
N VAL A 189 5.10 -8.92 -6.27
CA VAL A 189 4.26 -9.27 -5.12
C VAL A 189 4.76 -8.59 -3.84
N LEU A 190 6.09 -8.60 -3.61
CA LEU A 190 6.69 -7.90 -2.48
C LEU A 190 6.49 -6.37 -2.59
N GLY A 191 6.69 -5.80 -3.79
CA GLY A 191 6.43 -4.37 -4.04
C GLY A 191 4.96 -4.00 -3.80
N ALA A 192 4.02 -4.82 -4.26
CA ALA A 192 2.59 -4.64 -3.99
C ALA A 192 2.27 -4.72 -2.49
N GLY A 193 2.91 -5.63 -1.75
CA GLY A 193 2.80 -5.74 -0.30
C GLY A 193 3.33 -4.50 0.43
N LEU A 194 4.45 -3.91 -0.02
CA LEU A 194 4.97 -2.65 0.53
C LEU A 194 4.02 -1.47 0.27
N ILE A 195 3.39 -1.42 -0.91
CA ILE A 195 2.35 -0.42 -1.18
C ILE A 195 1.13 -0.63 -0.26
N ALA A 196 0.68 -1.88 -0.08
CA ALA A 196 -0.40 -2.20 0.84
C ALA A 196 -0.06 -1.78 2.29
N LEU A 197 1.21 -1.95 2.72
CA LEU A 197 1.70 -1.48 4.02
C LEU A 197 1.63 0.05 4.14
N ALA A 198 2.06 0.76 3.09
CA ALA A 198 2.10 2.22 3.11
C ALA A 198 0.70 2.86 3.08
N VAL A 199 -0.28 2.17 2.48
CA VAL A 199 -1.68 2.63 2.37
C VAL A 199 -2.50 2.23 3.60
N SER A 200 -2.10 1.15 4.29
CA SER A 200 -2.76 0.66 5.50
C SER A 200 -2.40 1.48 6.72
#